data_b7a290dbcd2dae824fc488995aa923cf
#
_entry.id   b7a290dbcd2dae824fc488995aa923cf
#
_cell.length_a   1.000
_cell.length_b   1.000
_cell.length_c   1.000
_cell.angle_alpha   90.00
_cell.angle_beta   90.00
_cell.angle_gamma   90.00
#
_symmetry.space_group_name_H-M   'P 1'
#
loop_
_entity.id
_entity.type
_entity.pdbx_description
1 polymer ?
#
loop_
_entity_poly.entity_id
_entity_poly.type
_entity_poly.pdbx_seq_one_letter_code
_entity_poly.pdbx_strand_id
1 'polypeptide(L)'
;MQEHRLRRGRFVGAIAAAVAVVLSSPFVGEIRSAILATFPLQFVLIVSSAIGISVAVALLLAVISIREHRMWRYAALVLAVGGAMLYAQLVATGNVLVDVVEHVHFVEYGLVAWLFYQACRVIDNGAAIIWPLLAGALTGIADESLQAFIPERVGEAHDVLLNVVAVGCGLCFAASVSPPTRLDVPLRRPVVRPIAYGLVSVLIAFAGFFHAVHLGHEVYEPDIGVFWSHYDAATLKTLADDRTARWSRDPPTQLRRLSHEDQYLSEAMWHVQERNRAWGAGDVFTAWRENLILERYFPPALDTSSFAAPLPPRWPAEQRDETAARVAGDPGIYVSRAAPYPIVTWPPWAFWSAVVAIVAAIISAC
;
A
#
# COMPACT_ATOMS: atom_id res chain seq x y z
N MET A 1 40.30 10.49 -2.22
CA MET A 1 39.50 11.04 -3.32
C MET A 1 38.70 9.93 -4.03
N GLN A 2 39.29 8.77 -4.31
CA GLN A 2 38.64 7.63 -4.98
C GLN A 2 37.51 7.00 -4.13
N GLU A 3 37.71 6.79 -2.85
CA GLU A 3 36.74 6.22 -1.91
C GLU A 3 35.47 7.09 -1.74
N HIS A 4 35.67 8.42 -1.71
CA HIS A 4 34.57 9.37 -1.64
C HIS A 4 33.71 9.35 -2.94
N ARG A 5 34.33 9.16 -4.09
CA ARG A 5 33.62 8.99 -5.38
C ARG A 5 32.83 7.68 -5.43
N LEU A 6 33.43 6.57 -4.94
CA LEU A 6 32.75 5.27 -4.89
C LEU A 6 31.53 5.29 -3.95
N ARG A 7 31.66 5.93 -2.78
CA ARG A 7 30.54 6.11 -1.85
C ARG A 7 29.42 6.92 -2.46
N ARG A 8 29.73 8.04 -3.10
CA ARG A 8 28.74 8.87 -3.80
C ARG A 8 28.04 8.10 -4.91
N GLY A 9 28.78 7.31 -5.70
CA GLY A 9 28.22 6.44 -6.74
C GLY A 9 27.23 5.40 -6.20
N ARG A 10 27.57 4.73 -5.08
CA ARG A 10 26.68 3.77 -4.43
C ARG A 10 25.39 4.43 -3.90
N PHE A 11 25.51 5.62 -3.34
CA PHE A 11 24.34 6.36 -2.84
C PHE A 11 23.41 6.80 -3.99
N VAL A 12 23.97 7.31 -5.08
CA VAL A 12 23.21 7.65 -6.29
C VAL A 12 22.54 6.41 -6.87
N GLY A 13 23.23 5.26 -6.91
CA GLY A 13 22.66 4.00 -7.37
C GLY A 13 21.50 3.51 -6.48
N ALA A 14 21.62 3.65 -5.15
CA ALA A 14 20.56 3.30 -4.21
C ALA A 14 19.30 4.18 -4.41
N ILE A 15 19.50 5.49 -4.56
CA ILE A 15 18.39 6.44 -4.86
C ILE A 15 17.76 6.10 -6.20
N ALA A 16 18.55 5.84 -7.23
CA ALA A 16 18.03 5.49 -8.55
C ALA A 16 17.18 4.22 -8.51
N ALA A 17 17.62 3.20 -7.75
CA ALA A 17 16.84 1.97 -7.55
C ALA A 17 15.54 2.24 -6.78
N ALA A 18 15.58 3.03 -5.70
CA ALA A 18 14.38 3.42 -4.96
C ALA A 18 13.37 4.16 -5.84
N VAL A 19 13.85 5.13 -6.63
CA VAL A 19 13.01 5.86 -7.60
C VAL A 19 12.46 4.91 -8.66
N ALA A 20 13.26 3.95 -9.15
CA ALA A 20 12.80 2.97 -10.12
C ALA A 20 11.69 2.08 -9.57
N VAL A 21 11.78 1.62 -8.30
CA VAL A 21 10.72 0.86 -7.63
C VAL A 21 9.43 1.68 -7.59
N VAL A 22 9.47 2.90 -7.07
CA VAL A 22 8.30 3.78 -6.99
C VAL A 22 7.69 4.04 -8.38
N LEU A 23 8.52 4.39 -9.39
CA LEU A 23 8.04 4.68 -10.74
C LEU A 23 7.61 3.43 -11.53
N SER A 24 7.93 2.22 -11.07
CA SER A 24 7.45 0.98 -11.67
C SER A 24 6.01 0.62 -11.30
N SER A 25 5.50 1.14 -10.18
CA SER A 25 4.16 0.83 -9.66
C SER A 25 3.03 0.95 -10.68
N PRO A 26 2.97 1.97 -11.57
CA PRO A 26 1.94 2.06 -12.60
C PRO A 26 1.96 0.92 -13.61
N PHE A 27 3.10 0.27 -13.78
CA PHE A 27 3.30 -0.80 -14.77
C PHE A 27 3.09 -2.21 -14.19
N VAL A 28 3.23 -2.36 -12.88
CA VAL A 28 3.11 -3.67 -12.22
C VAL A 28 1.73 -4.27 -12.43
N GLY A 29 0.66 -3.46 -12.35
CA GLY A 29 -0.71 -3.90 -12.62
C GLY A 29 -0.89 -4.42 -14.05
N GLU A 30 -0.33 -3.72 -15.04
CA GLU A 30 -0.40 -4.13 -16.45
C GLU A 30 0.39 -5.43 -16.71
N ILE A 31 1.59 -5.53 -16.14
CA ILE A 31 2.42 -6.74 -16.24
C ILE A 31 1.69 -7.93 -15.63
N ARG A 32 1.12 -7.75 -14.43
CA ARG A 32 0.31 -8.77 -13.76
C ARG A 32 -0.86 -9.21 -14.65
N SER A 33 -1.63 -8.26 -15.16
CA SER A 33 -2.79 -8.53 -16.02
C SER A 33 -2.40 -9.24 -17.31
N ALA A 34 -1.29 -8.84 -17.95
CA ALA A 34 -0.77 -9.49 -19.15
C ALA A 34 -0.33 -10.93 -18.89
N ILE A 35 0.36 -11.20 -17.77
CA ILE A 35 0.77 -12.57 -17.39
C ILE A 35 -0.47 -13.42 -17.10
N LEU A 36 -1.43 -12.89 -16.33
CA LEU A 36 -2.67 -13.60 -16.02
C LEU A 36 -3.52 -13.91 -17.27
N ALA A 37 -3.59 -12.98 -18.22
CA ALA A 37 -4.32 -13.20 -19.47
C ALA A 37 -3.64 -14.26 -20.36
N THR A 38 -2.30 -14.30 -20.37
CA THR A 38 -1.54 -15.21 -21.22
C THR A 38 -1.34 -16.58 -20.58
N PHE A 39 -1.12 -16.62 -19.27
CA PHE A 39 -0.77 -17.83 -18.50
C PHE A 39 -1.59 -17.95 -17.20
N PRO A 40 -2.94 -18.03 -17.27
CA PRO A 40 -3.78 -17.97 -16.07
C PRO A 40 -3.49 -19.08 -15.05
N LEU A 41 -3.26 -20.32 -15.53
CA LEU A 41 -2.95 -21.47 -14.66
C LEU A 41 -1.51 -21.49 -14.15
N GLN A 42 -0.60 -20.83 -14.83
CA GLN A 42 0.84 -20.81 -14.52
C GLN A 42 1.27 -19.54 -13.78
N PHE A 43 0.40 -18.56 -13.59
CA PHE A 43 0.74 -17.27 -13.00
C PHE A 43 1.48 -17.42 -11.66
N VAL A 44 0.90 -18.17 -10.72
CA VAL A 44 1.49 -18.41 -9.40
C VAL A 44 2.86 -19.09 -9.52
N LEU A 45 2.98 -20.08 -10.40
CA LEU A 45 4.24 -20.79 -10.62
C LEU A 45 5.32 -19.85 -11.18
N ILE A 46 4.97 -18.99 -12.16
CA ILE A 46 5.91 -18.04 -12.77
C ILE A 46 6.43 -17.06 -11.74
N VAL A 47 5.53 -16.41 -10.98
CA VAL A 47 5.93 -15.40 -9.98
C VAL A 47 6.69 -16.05 -8.82
N SER A 48 6.20 -17.17 -8.27
CA SER A 48 6.91 -17.89 -7.20
C SER A 48 8.29 -18.39 -7.65
N SER A 49 8.42 -18.84 -8.91
CA SER A 49 9.71 -19.26 -9.45
C SER A 49 10.68 -18.10 -9.58
N ALA A 50 10.23 -16.94 -10.04
CA ALA A 50 11.06 -15.73 -10.14
C ALA A 50 11.57 -15.29 -8.75
N ILE A 51 10.69 -15.28 -7.73
CA ILE A 51 11.06 -15.00 -6.33
C ILE A 51 12.06 -16.05 -5.83
N GLY A 52 11.75 -17.34 -6.00
CA GLY A 52 12.59 -18.45 -5.53
C GLY A 52 13.98 -18.42 -6.16
N ILE A 53 14.08 -18.15 -7.46
CA ILE A 53 15.38 -18.01 -8.16
C ILE A 53 16.15 -16.81 -7.61
N SER A 54 15.48 -15.66 -7.41
CA SER A 54 16.12 -14.45 -6.87
C SER A 54 16.70 -14.70 -5.48
N VAL A 55 15.93 -15.34 -4.60
CA VAL A 55 16.37 -15.71 -3.24
C VAL A 55 17.49 -16.74 -3.28
N ALA A 56 17.39 -17.76 -4.13
CA ALA A 56 18.43 -18.80 -4.28
C ALA A 56 19.76 -18.20 -4.75
N VAL A 57 19.73 -17.31 -5.74
CA VAL A 57 20.92 -16.60 -6.23
C VAL A 57 21.51 -15.73 -5.11
N ALA A 58 20.68 -14.97 -4.38
CA ALA A 58 21.14 -14.14 -3.27
C ALA A 58 21.81 -14.99 -2.17
N LEU A 59 21.19 -16.12 -1.79
CA LEU A 59 21.74 -17.06 -0.81
C LEU A 59 23.06 -17.70 -1.28
N LEU A 60 23.14 -18.11 -2.54
CA LEU A 60 24.38 -18.66 -3.11
C LEU A 60 25.51 -17.63 -3.03
N LEU A 61 25.26 -16.39 -3.44
CA LEU A 61 26.24 -15.30 -3.35
C LEU A 61 26.63 -15.01 -1.89
N ALA A 62 25.66 -15.08 -0.96
CA ALA A 62 25.92 -14.92 0.47
C ALA A 62 26.86 -16.03 1.00
N VAL A 63 26.57 -17.30 0.70
CA VAL A 63 27.37 -18.47 1.13
C VAL A 63 28.80 -18.36 0.60
N ILE A 64 29.00 -18.00 -0.66
CA ILE A 64 30.32 -17.81 -1.28
C ILE A 64 31.06 -16.65 -0.62
N SER A 65 30.37 -15.59 -0.20
CA SER A 65 30.96 -14.38 0.38
C SER A 65 31.29 -14.52 1.87
N ILE A 66 30.56 -15.36 2.62
CA ILE A 66 30.75 -15.53 4.07
C ILE A 66 31.89 -16.52 4.34
N ARG A 67 33.03 -15.99 4.73
CA ARG A 67 34.23 -16.81 5.06
C ARG A 67 34.55 -16.85 6.55
N GLU A 68 34.24 -15.77 7.28
CA GLU A 68 34.53 -15.60 8.70
C GLU A 68 33.26 -15.53 9.55
N HIS A 69 33.37 -15.87 10.83
CA HIS A 69 32.23 -15.82 11.78
C HIS A 69 30.95 -16.50 11.26
N ARG A 70 31.10 -17.63 10.57
CA ARG A 70 30.05 -18.31 9.78
C ARG A 70 28.79 -18.58 10.57
N MET A 71 28.90 -19.05 11.81
CA MET A 71 27.77 -19.45 12.62
C MET A 71 26.78 -18.29 12.84
N TRP A 72 27.26 -17.15 13.31
CA TRP A 72 26.41 -15.98 13.55
C TRP A 72 25.86 -15.35 12.28
N ARG A 73 26.65 -15.34 11.22
CA ARG A 73 26.24 -14.78 9.92
C ARG A 73 25.20 -15.66 9.23
N TYR A 74 25.33 -16.98 9.30
CA TYR A 74 24.31 -17.89 8.82
C TYR A 74 23.04 -17.84 9.69
N ALA A 75 23.15 -17.71 11.01
CA ALA A 75 22.00 -17.48 11.86
C ALA A 75 21.24 -16.19 11.47
N ALA A 76 21.96 -15.10 11.17
CA ALA A 76 21.34 -13.87 10.67
C ALA A 76 20.69 -14.03 9.28
N LEU A 77 21.29 -14.84 8.37
CA LEU A 77 20.66 -15.18 7.09
C LEU A 77 19.34 -15.96 7.29
N VAL A 78 19.37 -16.96 8.19
CA VAL A 78 18.17 -17.73 8.52
C VAL A 78 17.10 -16.83 9.14
N LEU A 79 17.49 -15.90 10.01
CA LEU A 79 16.56 -14.92 10.59
C LEU A 79 15.96 -14.01 9.53
N ALA A 80 16.77 -13.53 8.57
CA ALA A 80 16.31 -12.66 7.49
C ALA A 80 15.28 -13.36 6.58
N VAL A 81 15.62 -14.54 6.08
CA VAL A 81 14.75 -15.30 5.16
C VAL A 81 13.56 -15.90 5.90
N GLY A 82 13.82 -16.51 7.06
CA GLY A 82 12.76 -17.09 7.90
C GLY A 82 11.78 -16.04 8.43
N GLY A 83 12.28 -14.85 8.80
CA GLY A 83 11.45 -13.71 9.21
C GLY A 83 10.56 -13.21 8.06
N ALA A 84 11.11 -13.10 6.85
CA ALA A 84 10.33 -12.74 5.66
C ALA A 84 9.24 -13.77 5.37
N MET A 85 9.57 -15.07 5.39
CA MET A 85 8.60 -16.15 5.17
C MET A 85 7.52 -16.19 6.26
N LEU A 86 7.92 -16.03 7.53
CA LEU A 86 6.98 -16.01 8.64
C LEU A 86 6.00 -14.83 8.53
N TYR A 87 6.52 -13.64 8.25
CA TYR A 87 5.67 -12.46 8.10
C TYR A 87 4.71 -12.62 6.91
N ALA A 88 5.20 -13.08 5.76
CA ALA A 88 4.37 -13.36 4.59
C ALA A 88 3.22 -14.34 4.90
N GLN A 89 3.46 -15.36 5.74
CA GLN A 89 2.40 -16.27 6.19
C GLN A 89 1.42 -15.63 7.17
N LEU A 90 1.89 -14.75 8.06
CA LEU A 90 1.05 -14.08 9.05
C LEU A 90 0.06 -13.10 8.43
N VAL A 91 0.44 -12.48 7.30
CA VAL A 91 -0.39 -11.49 6.60
C VAL A 91 -1.14 -12.05 5.41
N ALA A 92 -0.96 -13.34 5.09
CA ALA A 92 -1.60 -13.98 3.96
C ALA A 92 -3.13 -13.84 4.00
N THR A 93 -3.70 -13.38 2.90
CA THR A 93 -5.14 -13.17 2.73
C THR A 93 -5.92 -14.46 2.46
N GLY A 94 -5.22 -15.54 2.12
CA GLY A 94 -5.76 -16.80 1.62
C GLY A 94 -6.09 -16.78 0.12
N ASN A 95 -5.92 -15.64 -0.54
CA ASN A 95 -5.99 -15.55 -2.00
C ASN A 95 -4.59 -15.69 -2.59
N VAL A 96 -4.26 -16.87 -3.10
CA VAL A 96 -2.92 -17.21 -3.61
C VAL A 96 -2.45 -16.24 -4.71
N LEU A 97 -3.37 -15.68 -5.53
CA LEU A 97 -3.03 -14.72 -6.58
C LEU A 97 -2.64 -13.34 -6.03
N VAL A 98 -3.12 -12.99 -4.86
CA VAL A 98 -2.75 -11.76 -4.14
C VAL A 98 -1.46 -12.02 -3.37
N ASP A 99 -1.46 -13.05 -2.52
CA ASP A 99 -0.36 -13.38 -1.62
C ASP A 99 0.98 -13.54 -2.35
N VAL A 100 0.98 -14.18 -3.54
CA VAL A 100 2.22 -14.37 -4.31
C VAL A 100 2.80 -13.05 -4.85
N VAL A 101 1.94 -12.07 -5.14
CA VAL A 101 2.39 -10.75 -5.59
C VAL A 101 2.98 -9.96 -4.43
N GLU A 102 2.38 -10.04 -3.24
CA GLU A 102 2.92 -9.39 -2.04
C GLU A 102 4.30 -9.92 -1.66
N HIS A 103 4.59 -11.19 -1.92
CA HIS A 103 5.93 -11.74 -1.70
C HIS A 103 7.03 -11.07 -2.54
N VAL A 104 6.69 -10.42 -3.67
CA VAL A 104 7.65 -9.68 -4.51
C VAL A 104 8.27 -8.51 -3.73
N HIS A 105 7.52 -7.88 -2.82
CA HIS A 105 8.00 -6.77 -1.99
C HIS A 105 9.25 -7.14 -1.18
N PHE A 106 9.36 -8.40 -0.71
CA PHE A 106 10.58 -8.83 0.01
C PHE A 106 11.83 -8.82 -0.86
N VAL A 107 11.69 -9.11 -2.15
CA VAL A 107 12.82 -9.05 -3.10
C VAL A 107 13.15 -7.60 -3.47
N GLU A 108 12.14 -6.81 -3.80
CA GLU A 108 12.30 -5.41 -4.22
C GLU A 108 12.86 -4.55 -3.08
N TYR A 109 12.20 -4.55 -1.93
CA TYR A 109 12.64 -3.76 -0.77
C TYR A 109 13.88 -4.33 -0.09
N GLY A 110 14.09 -5.65 -0.19
CA GLY A 110 15.35 -6.28 0.20
C GLY A 110 16.53 -5.76 -0.61
N LEU A 111 16.35 -5.60 -1.94
CA LEU A 111 17.35 -5.03 -2.83
C LEU A 111 17.59 -3.54 -2.55
N VAL A 112 16.52 -2.75 -2.36
CA VAL A 112 16.61 -1.34 -1.97
C VAL A 112 17.40 -1.19 -0.68
N ALA A 113 17.08 -1.98 0.35
CA ALA A 113 17.76 -2.01 1.63
C ALA A 113 19.25 -2.37 1.48
N TRP A 114 19.55 -3.40 0.68
CA TRP A 114 20.93 -3.79 0.36
C TRP A 114 21.73 -2.63 -0.24
N LEU A 115 21.18 -1.93 -1.24
CA LEU A 115 21.88 -0.85 -1.94
C LEU A 115 22.14 0.34 -1.02
N PHE A 116 21.15 0.77 -0.23
CA PHE A 116 21.36 1.83 0.77
C PHE A 116 22.37 1.40 1.84
N TYR A 117 22.30 0.14 2.29
CA TYR A 117 23.25 -0.39 3.24
C TYR A 117 24.68 -0.37 2.69
N GLN A 118 24.92 -0.77 1.44
CA GLN A 118 26.24 -0.70 0.82
C GLN A 118 26.81 0.72 0.75
N ALA A 119 25.95 1.74 0.67
CA ALA A 119 26.36 3.15 0.71
C ALA A 119 26.68 3.62 2.15
N CYS A 120 26.01 3.05 3.18
CA CYS A 120 26.10 3.48 4.57
C CYS A 120 27.03 2.63 5.45
N ARG A 121 27.37 1.38 5.06
CA ARG A 121 28.11 0.42 5.91
C ARG A 121 29.50 0.87 6.37
N VAL A 122 30.06 1.88 5.72
CA VAL A 122 31.35 2.50 6.11
C VAL A 122 31.20 3.49 7.27
N ILE A 123 30.00 3.73 7.77
CA ILE A 123 29.75 4.56 8.95
C ILE A 123 30.07 3.71 10.18
N ASP A 124 30.96 4.22 11.05
CA ASP A 124 31.50 3.50 12.22
C ASP A 124 30.56 3.57 13.44
N ASN A 125 29.27 3.34 13.26
CA ASN A 125 28.27 3.25 14.34
C ASN A 125 26.93 2.73 13.84
N GLY A 126 25.93 2.62 14.74
CA GLY A 126 24.58 2.14 14.42
C GLY A 126 23.84 2.91 13.32
N ALA A 127 24.29 4.12 12.96
CA ALA A 127 23.71 4.88 11.84
C ALA A 127 23.88 4.17 10.48
N ALA A 128 24.86 3.24 10.38
CA ALA A 128 25.04 2.38 9.21
C ALA A 128 23.79 1.52 8.90
N ILE A 129 22.98 1.20 9.91
CA ILE A 129 21.73 0.43 9.79
C ILE A 129 20.51 1.38 9.77
N ILE A 130 20.54 2.43 10.60
CA ILE A 130 19.37 3.31 10.77
C ILE A 130 19.08 4.10 9.49
N TRP A 131 20.08 4.65 8.81
CA TRP A 131 19.87 5.42 7.59
C TRP A 131 19.25 4.58 6.44
N PRO A 132 19.75 3.37 6.14
CA PRO A 132 19.08 2.50 5.15
C PRO A 132 17.66 2.13 5.54
N LEU A 133 17.37 1.90 6.83
CA LEU A 133 16.02 1.63 7.31
C LEU A 133 15.07 2.81 7.04
N LEU A 134 15.50 4.04 7.41
CA LEU A 134 14.70 5.24 7.17
C LEU A 134 14.51 5.51 5.66
N ALA A 135 15.56 5.32 4.85
CA ALA A 135 15.48 5.49 3.41
C ALA A 135 14.53 4.47 2.76
N GLY A 136 14.62 3.19 3.18
CA GLY A 136 13.71 2.15 2.70
C GLY A 136 12.26 2.39 3.13
N ALA A 137 12.03 2.85 4.37
CA ALA A 137 10.70 3.22 4.85
C ALA A 137 10.10 4.38 4.04
N LEU A 138 10.89 5.43 3.76
CA LEU A 138 10.45 6.54 2.90
C LEU A 138 10.14 6.06 1.48
N THR A 139 10.93 5.12 0.95
CA THR A 139 10.66 4.53 -0.37
C THR A 139 9.32 3.81 -0.37
N GLY A 140 9.04 2.98 0.65
CA GLY A 140 7.76 2.27 0.78
C GLY A 140 6.56 3.22 0.92
N ILE A 141 6.69 4.28 1.73
CA ILE A 141 5.63 5.30 1.85
C ILE A 141 5.40 6.03 0.52
N ALA A 142 6.47 6.37 -0.21
CA ALA A 142 6.35 7.03 -1.51
C ALA A 142 5.70 6.13 -2.56
N ASP A 143 6.01 4.84 -2.55
CA ASP A 143 5.41 3.84 -3.43
C ASP A 143 3.91 3.71 -3.17
N GLU A 144 3.50 3.47 -1.92
CA GLU A 144 2.08 3.37 -1.55
C GLU A 144 1.31 4.68 -1.79
N SER A 145 1.99 5.84 -1.56
CA SER A 145 1.40 7.13 -1.90
C SER A 145 1.14 7.27 -3.41
N LEU A 146 2.06 6.79 -4.25
CA LEU A 146 1.86 6.80 -5.70
C LEU A 146 0.76 5.81 -6.12
N GLN A 147 0.72 4.62 -5.52
CA GLN A 147 -0.30 3.60 -5.79
C GLN A 147 -1.71 4.13 -5.50
N ALA A 148 -1.89 4.94 -4.45
CA ALA A 148 -3.17 5.57 -4.13
C ALA A 148 -3.72 6.49 -5.24
N PHE A 149 -2.85 6.95 -6.17
CA PHE A 149 -3.25 7.74 -7.35
C PHE A 149 -3.44 6.89 -8.62
N ILE A 150 -3.25 5.57 -8.55
CA ILE A 150 -3.41 4.68 -9.70
C ILE A 150 -4.80 4.03 -9.62
N PRO A 151 -5.67 4.18 -10.64
CA PRO A 151 -7.07 3.78 -10.55
C PRO A 151 -7.33 2.30 -10.21
N GLU A 152 -6.43 1.40 -10.63
CA GLU A 152 -6.54 -0.05 -10.41
C GLU A 152 -5.66 -0.55 -9.25
N ARG A 153 -5.09 0.38 -8.48
CA ARG A 153 -4.23 0.08 -7.35
C ARG A 153 -4.80 0.69 -6.09
N VAL A 154 -4.47 0.09 -4.98
CA VAL A 154 -4.81 0.58 -3.65
C VAL A 154 -3.50 0.83 -2.94
N GLY A 155 -3.30 2.04 -2.42
CA GLY A 155 -2.19 2.32 -1.49
C GLY A 155 -2.68 2.07 -0.07
N GLU A 156 -2.00 1.20 0.68
CA GLU A 156 -2.46 0.76 1.99
C GLU A 156 -1.40 0.94 3.08
N ALA A 157 -1.83 1.35 4.29
CA ALA A 157 -0.91 1.44 5.43
C ALA A 157 -0.34 0.07 5.83
N HIS A 158 -1.08 -1.00 5.57
CA HIS A 158 -0.60 -2.36 5.76
C HIS A 158 0.59 -2.68 4.85
N ASP A 159 0.54 -2.25 3.58
CA ASP A 159 1.61 -2.46 2.62
C ASP A 159 2.84 -1.60 2.94
N VAL A 160 2.66 -0.41 3.51
CA VAL A 160 3.79 0.35 4.09
C VAL A 160 4.49 -0.46 5.19
N LEU A 161 3.74 -1.14 6.07
CA LEU A 161 4.33 -1.99 7.11
C LEU A 161 5.04 -3.21 6.50
N LEU A 162 4.44 -3.85 5.50
CA LEU A 162 5.05 -4.96 4.75
C LEU A 162 6.39 -4.51 4.15
N ASN A 163 6.43 -3.34 3.51
CA ASN A 163 7.63 -2.75 2.93
C ASN A 163 8.73 -2.48 3.99
N VAL A 164 8.35 -1.95 5.16
CA VAL A 164 9.29 -1.74 6.28
C VAL A 164 9.86 -3.06 6.81
N VAL A 165 9.02 -4.09 6.94
CA VAL A 165 9.49 -5.43 7.35
C VAL A 165 10.42 -6.03 6.29
N ALA A 166 10.09 -5.90 5.00
CA ALA A 166 10.94 -6.35 3.91
C ALA A 166 12.30 -5.64 3.90
N VAL A 167 12.32 -4.31 4.16
CA VAL A 167 13.56 -3.54 4.38
C VAL A 167 14.34 -4.09 5.56
N GLY A 168 13.69 -4.37 6.70
CA GLY A 168 14.34 -4.94 7.89
C GLY A 168 14.99 -6.29 7.61
N CYS A 169 14.28 -7.19 6.93
CA CYS A 169 14.81 -8.48 6.48
C CYS A 169 15.98 -8.31 5.51
N GLY A 170 15.85 -7.39 4.54
CA GLY A 170 16.93 -7.05 3.61
C GLY A 170 18.18 -6.50 4.28
N LEU A 171 18.03 -5.66 5.31
CA LEU A 171 19.14 -5.15 6.11
C LEU A 171 19.81 -6.24 6.94
N CYS A 172 19.04 -7.14 7.55
CA CYS A 172 19.57 -8.30 8.27
C CYS A 172 20.38 -9.19 7.33
N PHE A 173 19.86 -9.45 6.14
CA PHE A 173 20.57 -10.18 5.07
C PHE A 173 21.86 -9.44 4.66
N ALA A 174 21.77 -8.14 4.38
CA ALA A 174 22.90 -7.31 3.95
C ALA A 174 24.02 -7.26 4.99
N ALA A 175 23.68 -7.08 6.27
CA ALA A 175 24.62 -7.07 7.38
C ALA A 175 25.24 -8.46 7.62
N SER A 176 24.51 -9.55 7.37
CA SER A 176 25.07 -10.90 7.46
C SER A 176 26.14 -11.17 6.40
N VAL A 177 25.93 -10.68 5.16
CA VAL A 177 26.88 -10.85 4.04
C VAL A 177 28.06 -9.89 4.15
N SER A 178 27.84 -8.68 4.59
CA SER A 178 28.85 -7.62 4.68
C SER A 178 28.71 -6.88 6.00
N PRO A 179 29.22 -7.40 7.13
CA PRO A 179 29.04 -6.78 8.43
C PRO A 179 29.46 -5.31 8.44
N PRO A 180 28.79 -4.45 9.20
CA PRO A 180 29.23 -3.06 9.40
C PRO A 180 30.56 -3.05 10.17
N THR A 181 31.36 -2.01 9.97
CA THR A 181 32.72 -1.92 10.50
C THR A 181 32.74 -1.94 12.03
N ARG A 182 31.84 -1.17 12.65
CA ARG A 182 31.66 -1.08 14.11
C ARG A 182 30.22 -0.75 14.44
N LEU A 183 29.60 -1.51 15.34
CA LEU A 183 28.30 -1.20 15.94
C LEU A 183 28.40 -0.80 17.42
N ASP A 184 29.55 -1.07 18.03
CA ASP A 184 29.85 -0.82 19.44
C ASP A 184 30.10 0.67 19.77
N VAL A 185 30.30 1.49 18.74
CA VAL A 185 30.50 2.94 18.92
C VAL A 185 29.16 3.61 19.21
N PRO A 186 29.02 4.27 20.38
CA PRO A 186 27.76 4.92 20.74
C PRO A 186 27.42 6.07 19.79
N LEU A 187 26.13 6.25 19.56
CA LEU A 187 25.63 7.39 18.79
C LEU A 187 25.86 8.68 19.57
N ARG A 188 26.68 9.57 19.03
CA ARG A 188 26.95 10.90 19.64
C ARG A 188 25.91 11.92 19.17
N ARG A 189 25.67 12.98 19.93
CA ARG A 189 24.70 14.05 19.60
C ARG A 189 24.76 14.55 18.14
N PRO A 190 25.93 14.76 17.51
CA PRO A 190 26.01 15.20 16.11
C PRO A 190 25.41 14.18 15.11
N VAL A 191 25.30 12.89 15.50
CA VAL A 191 24.71 11.82 14.69
C VAL A 191 23.24 11.61 15.04
N VAL A 192 22.89 11.75 16.33
CA VAL A 192 21.50 11.54 16.81
C VAL A 192 20.53 12.54 16.20
N ARG A 193 20.89 13.83 16.17
CA ARG A 193 20.02 14.88 15.61
C ARG A 193 19.62 14.66 14.16
N PRO A 194 20.53 14.41 13.20
CA PRO A 194 20.13 14.08 11.83
C PRO A 194 19.24 12.85 11.75
N ILE A 195 19.51 11.79 12.55
CA ILE A 195 18.67 10.59 12.60
C ILE A 195 17.25 10.94 13.08
N ALA A 196 17.13 11.78 14.12
CA ALA A 196 15.84 12.24 14.61
C ALA A 196 15.07 13.02 13.54
N TYR A 197 15.73 13.90 12.78
CA TYR A 197 15.10 14.58 11.65
C TYR A 197 14.69 13.60 10.54
N GLY A 198 15.50 12.59 10.26
CA GLY A 198 15.12 11.51 9.34
C GLY A 198 13.88 10.76 9.81
N LEU A 199 13.82 10.41 11.11
CA LEU A 199 12.65 9.75 11.71
C LEU A 199 11.41 10.63 11.67
N VAL A 200 11.55 11.92 11.97
CA VAL A 200 10.47 12.92 11.86
C VAL A 200 9.97 13.01 10.41
N SER A 201 10.88 12.98 9.43
CA SER A 201 10.50 13.00 8.01
C SER A 201 9.69 11.75 7.63
N VAL A 202 10.10 10.56 8.09
CA VAL A 202 9.34 9.31 7.88
C VAL A 202 7.96 9.41 8.53
N LEU A 203 7.89 9.90 9.78
CA LEU A 203 6.62 10.05 10.50
C LEU A 203 5.67 11.02 9.80
N ILE A 204 6.17 12.19 9.37
CA ILE A 204 5.34 13.19 8.67
C ILE A 204 4.89 12.65 7.32
N ALA A 205 5.77 11.99 6.56
CA ALA A 205 5.41 11.37 5.29
C ALA A 205 4.33 10.31 5.46
N PHE A 206 4.50 9.40 6.44
CA PHE A 206 3.50 8.39 6.76
C PHE A 206 2.18 9.00 7.22
N ALA A 207 2.23 10.02 8.10
CA ALA A 207 1.03 10.70 8.59
C ALA A 207 0.27 11.41 7.44
N GLY A 208 1.00 12.03 6.51
CA GLY A 208 0.40 12.64 5.33
C GLY A 208 -0.27 11.61 4.42
N PHE A 209 0.40 10.50 4.16
CA PHE A 209 -0.14 9.36 3.43
C PHE A 209 -1.39 8.79 4.13
N PHE A 210 -1.27 8.49 5.44
CA PHE A 210 -2.37 7.93 6.22
C PHE A 210 -3.59 8.85 6.25
N HIS A 211 -3.37 10.17 6.40
CA HIS A 211 -4.44 11.15 6.34
C HIS A 211 -5.14 11.14 4.97
N ALA A 212 -4.36 11.14 3.89
CA ALA A 212 -4.91 11.21 2.54
C ALA A 212 -5.67 9.95 2.14
N VAL A 213 -5.30 8.78 2.69
CA VAL A 213 -5.84 7.49 2.26
C VAL A 213 -6.83 6.92 3.27
N HIS A 214 -6.53 6.96 4.57
CA HIS A 214 -7.28 6.21 5.58
C HIS A 214 -8.19 7.08 6.46
N LEU A 215 -8.00 8.41 6.53
CA LEU A 215 -8.93 9.24 7.29
C LEU A 215 -10.18 9.55 6.46
N GLY A 216 -11.34 9.37 7.09
CA GLY A 216 -12.61 9.64 6.47
C GLY A 216 -13.72 9.77 7.50
N HIS A 217 -14.93 9.53 7.04
CA HIS A 217 -16.16 9.79 7.77
C HIS A 217 -17.04 8.54 7.83
N GLU A 218 -17.74 8.37 8.93
CA GLU A 218 -18.87 7.45 9.02
C GLU A 218 -20.11 8.19 8.57
N VAL A 219 -20.81 7.62 7.60
CA VAL A 219 -22.08 8.13 7.09
C VAL A 219 -23.19 7.18 7.54
N TYR A 220 -24.17 7.73 8.28
CA TYR A 220 -25.31 6.99 8.76
C TYR A 220 -26.60 7.53 8.14
N GLU A 221 -27.44 6.60 7.62
CA GLU A 221 -28.77 6.89 7.15
C GLU A 221 -29.77 5.87 7.72
N PRO A 222 -30.93 6.31 8.28
CA PRO A 222 -31.85 5.41 8.96
C PRO A 222 -32.41 4.26 8.11
N ASP A 223 -32.58 4.50 6.82
CA ASP A 223 -33.13 3.55 5.84
C ASP A 223 -32.05 2.74 5.08
N ILE A 224 -30.80 3.09 5.26
CA ILE A 224 -29.66 2.39 4.63
C ILE A 224 -28.85 1.64 5.67
N GLY A 225 -28.40 2.32 6.71
CA GLY A 225 -27.42 1.87 7.68
C GLY A 225 -26.16 2.72 7.68
N VAL A 226 -25.01 2.09 7.91
CA VAL A 226 -23.70 2.74 8.03
C VAL A 226 -22.82 2.36 6.85
N PHE A 227 -22.10 3.33 6.30
CA PHE A 227 -20.98 3.13 5.41
C PHE A 227 -19.86 4.14 5.68
N TRP A 228 -18.65 3.87 5.21
CA TRP A 228 -17.50 4.76 5.36
C TRP A 228 -17.09 5.35 4.02
N SER A 229 -16.75 6.62 4.04
CA SER A 229 -16.29 7.37 2.87
C SER A 229 -15.18 8.34 3.27
N HIS A 230 -14.36 8.74 2.31
CA HIS A 230 -13.42 9.85 2.49
C HIS A 230 -14.13 11.19 2.64
N TYR A 231 -15.40 11.26 2.27
CA TYR A 231 -16.22 12.45 2.29
C TYR A 231 -17.34 12.33 3.34
N ASP A 232 -17.70 13.43 3.98
CA ASP A 232 -18.92 13.47 4.77
C ASP A 232 -20.17 13.45 3.88
N ALA A 233 -21.33 13.20 4.48
CA ALA A 233 -22.61 13.10 3.77
C ALA A 233 -22.96 14.36 2.97
N ALA A 234 -22.63 15.55 3.47
CA ALA A 234 -22.91 16.82 2.79
C ALA A 234 -21.99 17.01 1.58
N THR A 235 -20.71 16.70 1.74
CA THR A 235 -19.73 16.72 0.65
C THR A 235 -20.09 15.73 -0.44
N LEU A 236 -20.47 14.48 -0.09
CA LEU A 236 -20.94 13.49 -1.06
C LEU A 236 -22.09 13.99 -1.92
N LYS A 237 -23.09 14.63 -1.30
CA LYS A 237 -24.23 15.22 -2.03
C LYS A 237 -23.80 16.35 -2.97
N THR A 238 -22.92 17.24 -2.49
CA THR A 238 -22.35 18.33 -3.32
C THR A 238 -21.56 17.77 -4.50
N LEU A 239 -20.75 16.73 -4.28
CA LEU A 239 -20.03 16.05 -5.34
C LEU A 239 -20.96 15.37 -6.35
N ALA A 240 -22.02 14.72 -5.88
CA ALA A 240 -23.03 14.11 -6.75
C ALA A 240 -23.66 15.14 -7.69
N ASP A 241 -24.03 16.32 -7.17
CA ASP A 241 -24.62 17.40 -7.97
C ASP A 241 -23.63 17.96 -9.00
N ASP A 242 -22.40 18.27 -8.57
CA ASP A 242 -21.34 18.76 -9.47
C ASP A 242 -21.00 17.72 -10.56
N ARG A 243 -20.84 16.44 -10.19
CA ARG A 243 -20.52 15.37 -11.15
C ARG A 243 -21.67 15.12 -12.12
N THR A 244 -22.91 15.16 -11.66
CA THR A 244 -24.09 15.06 -12.54
C THR A 244 -24.05 16.14 -13.61
N ALA A 245 -23.81 17.40 -13.23
CA ALA A 245 -23.75 18.52 -14.17
C ALA A 245 -22.54 18.41 -15.13
N ARG A 246 -21.38 17.99 -14.64
CA ARG A 246 -20.15 17.91 -15.41
C ARG A 246 -20.14 16.68 -16.34
N TRP A 247 -20.49 15.50 -15.84
CA TRP A 247 -20.41 14.25 -16.59
C TRP A 247 -21.54 14.08 -17.61
N SER A 248 -22.61 14.85 -17.50
CA SER A 248 -23.61 14.93 -18.57
C SER A 248 -23.07 15.56 -19.86
N ARG A 249 -22.01 16.40 -19.75
CA ARG A 249 -21.37 17.07 -20.90
C ARG A 249 -20.07 16.39 -21.31
N ASP A 250 -19.31 15.94 -20.34
CA ASP A 250 -17.99 15.32 -20.50
C ASP A 250 -17.88 14.15 -19.51
N PRO A 251 -18.44 12.99 -19.86
CA PRO A 251 -18.42 11.82 -19.00
C PRO A 251 -16.96 11.38 -18.79
N PRO A 252 -16.59 10.90 -17.58
CA PRO A 252 -15.26 10.41 -17.31
C PRO A 252 -14.98 9.23 -18.24
N THR A 253 -13.99 9.43 -19.08
CA THR A 253 -13.45 8.34 -19.89
C THR A 253 -12.69 7.38 -18.98
N GLN A 254 -12.34 6.21 -19.50
CA GLN A 254 -11.56 5.23 -18.78
C GLN A 254 -10.41 5.89 -18.02
N LEU A 255 -10.36 5.69 -16.69
CA LEU A 255 -9.26 6.15 -15.87
C LEU A 255 -7.96 5.55 -16.38
N ARG A 256 -6.97 6.40 -16.57
CA ARG A 256 -5.68 5.99 -17.12
C ARG A 256 -4.63 6.00 -16.02
N ARG A 257 -3.49 5.40 -16.30
CA ARG A 257 -2.32 5.40 -15.44
C ARG A 257 -1.99 6.80 -14.95
N LEU A 258 -1.77 6.94 -13.65
CA LEU A 258 -1.51 8.23 -12.96
C LEU A 258 -2.64 9.26 -13.11
N SER A 259 -3.82 8.84 -13.52
CA SER A 259 -4.99 9.67 -13.63
C SER A 259 -6.03 9.22 -12.63
N HIS A 260 -5.93 9.68 -11.41
CA HIS A 260 -6.99 9.53 -10.41
C HIS A 260 -7.95 10.70 -10.61
N GLU A 261 -8.79 10.58 -11.64
CA GLU A 261 -9.71 11.67 -11.99
C GLU A 261 -10.64 12.01 -10.84
N ASP A 262 -11.09 10.97 -10.13
CA ASP A 262 -12.05 11.17 -9.08
C ASP A 262 -12.10 10.01 -8.08
N GLN A 263 -11.70 10.27 -6.85
CA GLN A 263 -11.84 9.31 -5.75
C GLN A 263 -13.30 8.96 -5.47
N TYR A 264 -14.22 9.90 -5.70
CA TYR A 264 -15.65 9.67 -5.61
C TYR A 264 -16.11 8.55 -6.56
N LEU A 265 -15.62 8.51 -7.81
CA LEU A 265 -15.94 7.43 -8.74
C LEU A 265 -15.34 6.09 -8.26
N SER A 266 -14.14 6.12 -7.72
CA SER A 266 -13.50 4.93 -7.17
C SER A 266 -14.30 4.33 -6.01
N GLU A 267 -14.76 5.15 -5.06
CA GLU A 267 -15.63 4.70 -3.97
C GLU A 267 -16.93 4.11 -4.49
N ALA A 268 -17.58 4.79 -5.44
CA ALA A 268 -18.78 4.27 -6.08
C ALA A 268 -18.57 2.87 -6.69
N MET A 269 -17.43 2.63 -7.32
CA MET A 269 -17.13 1.33 -7.94
C MET A 269 -16.94 0.21 -6.91
N TRP A 270 -16.44 0.51 -5.72
CA TRP A 270 -16.38 -0.49 -4.63
C TRP A 270 -17.80 -0.87 -4.14
N HIS A 271 -18.69 0.10 -4.00
CA HIS A 271 -20.10 -0.16 -3.71
C HIS A 271 -20.78 -0.97 -4.82
N VAL A 272 -20.50 -0.68 -6.10
CA VAL A 272 -20.99 -1.48 -7.23
C VAL A 272 -20.49 -2.92 -7.16
N GLN A 273 -19.22 -3.13 -6.86
CA GLN A 273 -18.64 -4.47 -6.74
C GLN A 273 -19.26 -5.25 -5.59
N GLU A 274 -19.40 -4.64 -4.42
CA GLU A 274 -20.01 -5.28 -3.25
C GLU A 274 -21.49 -5.61 -3.50
N ARG A 275 -22.25 -4.67 -4.09
CA ARG A 275 -23.62 -4.91 -4.52
C ARG A 275 -23.73 -6.13 -5.45
N ASN A 276 -22.90 -6.17 -6.48
CA ASN A 276 -22.96 -7.24 -7.47
C ASN A 276 -22.47 -8.58 -6.90
N ARG A 277 -21.49 -8.58 -6.02
CA ARG A 277 -21.03 -9.75 -5.27
C ARG A 277 -22.14 -10.31 -4.39
N ALA A 278 -22.81 -9.45 -3.61
CA ALA A 278 -23.92 -9.83 -2.75
C ALA A 278 -25.09 -10.39 -3.55
N TRP A 279 -25.45 -9.72 -4.67
CA TRP A 279 -26.48 -10.20 -5.56
C TRP A 279 -26.17 -11.59 -6.12
N GLY A 280 -24.95 -11.81 -6.63
CA GLY A 280 -24.50 -13.09 -7.14
C GLY A 280 -24.47 -14.19 -6.09
N ALA A 281 -24.27 -13.84 -4.82
CA ALA A 281 -24.33 -14.76 -3.68
C ALA A 281 -25.76 -15.02 -3.16
N GLY A 282 -26.77 -14.32 -3.68
CA GLY A 282 -28.16 -14.41 -3.22
C GLY A 282 -28.45 -13.60 -1.95
N ASP A 283 -27.48 -12.78 -1.47
CA ASP A 283 -27.66 -11.84 -0.38
C ASP A 283 -28.35 -10.56 -0.87
N VAL A 284 -29.66 -10.68 -1.01
CA VAL A 284 -30.53 -9.63 -1.56
C VAL A 284 -30.56 -8.40 -0.65
N PHE A 285 -30.45 -8.62 0.67
CA PHE A 285 -30.48 -7.54 1.66
C PHE A 285 -29.25 -6.64 1.51
N THR A 286 -28.04 -7.19 1.53
CA THR A 286 -26.81 -6.43 1.28
C THR A 286 -26.83 -5.77 -0.08
N ALA A 287 -27.22 -6.48 -1.14
CA ALA A 287 -27.29 -5.92 -2.47
C ALA A 287 -28.23 -4.71 -2.57
N TRP A 288 -29.38 -4.75 -1.90
CA TRP A 288 -30.30 -3.64 -1.84
C TRP A 288 -29.74 -2.42 -1.12
N ARG A 289 -29.12 -2.62 0.06
CA ARG A 289 -28.52 -1.53 0.85
C ARG A 289 -27.40 -0.83 0.10
N GLU A 290 -26.53 -1.61 -0.53
CA GLU A 290 -25.48 -1.06 -1.41
C GLU A 290 -26.06 -0.28 -2.58
N ASN A 291 -27.15 -0.76 -3.19
CA ASN A 291 -27.82 -0.02 -4.25
C ASN A 291 -28.43 1.31 -3.75
N LEU A 292 -28.98 1.35 -2.55
CA LEU A 292 -29.49 2.60 -1.95
C LEU A 292 -28.37 3.60 -1.68
N ILE A 293 -27.19 3.15 -1.22
CA ILE A 293 -26.01 4.02 -1.07
C ILE A 293 -25.64 4.64 -2.42
N LEU A 294 -25.56 3.82 -3.46
CA LEU A 294 -25.23 4.26 -4.82
C LEU A 294 -26.25 5.26 -5.38
N GLU A 295 -27.55 4.98 -5.24
CA GLU A 295 -28.60 5.88 -5.74
C GLU A 295 -28.64 7.22 -5.00
N ARG A 296 -28.29 7.24 -3.72
CA ARG A 296 -28.36 8.44 -2.88
C ARG A 296 -27.12 9.31 -2.95
N TYR A 297 -25.95 8.67 -2.97
CA TYR A 297 -24.67 9.37 -2.82
C TYR A 297 -23.80 9.36 -4.07
N PHE A 298 -24.02 8.40 -4.97
CA PHE A 298 -23.21 8.21 -6.18
C PHE A 298 -24.03 8.11 -7.48
N PRO A 299 -25.15 8.83 -7.63
CA PRO A 299 -26.04 8.67 -8.80
C PRO A 299 -25.33 8.89 -10.14
N PRO A 300 -24.41 9.87 -10.34
CA PRO A 300 -23.73 10.06 -11.62
C PRO A 300 -22.79 8.91 -11.98
N ALA A 301 -22.27 8.20 -10.99
CA ALA A 301 -21.42 7.03 -11.23
C ALA A 301 -22.23 5.82 -11.76
N LEU A 302 -23.52 5.76 -11.47
CA LEU A 302 -24.39 4.69 -11.97
C LEU A 302 -24.68 4.81 -13.47
N ASP A 303 -24.56 5.99 -14.04
CA ASP A 303 -24.87 6.27 -15.46
C ASP A 303 -23.59 6.40 -16.31
N THR A 304 -22.44 6.13 -15.71
CA THR A 304 -21.14 6.32 -16.34
C THR A 304 -20.42 4.98 -16.47
N SER A 305 -19.80 4.72 -17.61
CA SER A 305 -18.88 3.59 -17.78
C SER A 305 -17.64 3.81 -16.92
N SER A 306 -17.17 2.74 -16.28
CA SER A 306 -15.94 2.77 -15.49
C SER A 306 -14.81 2.00 -16.18
N PHE A 307 -13.59 2.17 -15.69
CA PHE A 307 -12.43 1.39 -16.12
C PHE A 307 -12.59 -0.12 -15.84
N ALA A 308 -13.37 -0.48 -14.82
CA ALA A 308 -13.63 -1.88 -14.45
C ALA A 308 -14.85 -2.51 -15.15
N ALA A 309 -15.75 -1.67 -15.68
CA ALA A 309 -16.96 -2.15 -16.34
C ALA A 309 -17.29 -1.28 -17.56
N PRO A 310 -17.32 -1.83 -18.77
CA PRO A 310 -17.62 -1.06 -19.98
C PRO A 310 -19.11 -0.62 -20.07
N LEU A 311 -19.99 -1.24 -19.27
CA LEU A 311 -21.41 -0.91 -19.21
C LEU A 311 -21.71 -0.06 -17.97
N PRO A 312 -22.70 0.85 -18.05
CA PRO A 312 -23.15 1.60 -16.88
C PRO A 312 -23.57 0.67 -15.74
N PRO A 313 -23.14 0.97 -14.50
CA PRO A 313 -23.38 0.08 -13.36
C PRO A 313 -24.79 0.20 -12.74
N ARG A 314 -25.71 0.93 -13.35
CA ARG A 314 -27.11 1.05 -12.89
C ARG A 314 -27.86 -0.28 -13.08
N TRP A 315 -28.56 -0.69 -12.05
CA TRP A 315 -29.48 -1.82 -12.18
C TRP A 315 -30.65 -1.51 -13.14
N PRO A 316 -31.12 -2.52 -13.90
CA PRO A 316 -32.39 -2.42 -14.59
C PRO A 316 -33.53 -2.18 -13.59
N ALA A 317 -34.56 -1.42 -14.01
CA ALA A 317 -35.68 -1.07 -13.13
C ALA A 317 -36.38 -2.32 -12.58
N GLU A 318 -36.59 -3.34 -13.41
CA GLU A 318 -37.20 -4.60 -13.02
C GLU A 318 -36.44 -5.29 -11.88
N GLN A 319 -35.10 -5.37 -11.98
CA GLN A 319 -34.25 -5.97 -10.96
C GLN A 319 -34.31 -5.15 -9.66
N ARG A 320 -34.31 -3.84 -9.77
CA ARG A 320 -34.42 -2.93 -8.64
C ARG A 320 -35.74 -3.13 -7.89
N ASP A 321 -36.86 -3.16 -8.63
CA ASP A 321 -38.18 -3.28 -8.03
C ASP A 321 -38.43 -4.66 -7.44
N GLU A 322 -37.95 -5.73 -8.08
CA GLU A 322 -37.95 -7.08 -7.53
C GLU A 322 -37.18 -7.14 -6.21
N THR A 323 -35.98 -6.55 -6.19
CA THR A 323 -35.13 -6.52 -5.00
C THR A 323 -35.82 -5.75 -3.86
N ALA A 324 -36.39 -4.58 -4.15
CA ALA A 324 -37.11 -3.78 -3.19
C ALA A 324 -38.28 -4.55 -2.55
N ALA A 325 -39.05 -5.30 -3.36
CA ALA A 325 -40.17 -6.10 -2.88
C ALA A 325 -39.70 -7.24 -1.97
N ARG A 326 -38.56 -7.85 -2.22
CA ARG A 326 -37.99 -8.95 -1.43
C ARG A 326 -37.45 -8.52 -0.07
N VAL A 327 -37.00 -7.29 0.08
CA VAL A 327 -36.46 -6.74 1.36
C VAL A 327 -37.45 -5.88 2.12
N ALA A 328 -38.68 -5.71 1.61
CA ALA A 328 -39.72 -4.92 2.26
C ALA A 328 -40.04 -5.46 3.65
N GLY A 329 -39.84 -4.62 4.69
CA GLY A 329 -40.11 -4.94 6.08
C GLY A 329 -38.94 -5.51 6.89
N ASP A 330 -37.73 -5.58 6.33
CA ASP A 330 -36.54 -5.96 7.08
C ASP A 330 -35.87 -4.71 7.70
N PRO A 331 -35.95 -4.52 9.04
CA PRO A 331 -35.32 -3.39 9.76
C PRO A 331 -33.85 -3.65 10.10
N GLY A 332 -33.20 -4.64 9.51
CA GLY A 332 -31.84 -5.07 9.84
C GLY A 332 -30.82 -3.92 9.88
N ILE A 333 -29.92 -3.96 10.85
CA ILE A 333 -28.79 -3.04 10.93
C ILE A 333 -27.81 -3.41 9.82
N TYR A 334 -27.60 -2.50 8.89
CA TYR A 334 -26.64 -2.68 7.82
C TYR A 334 -25.35 -1.90 8.09
N VAL A 335 -24.23 -2.54 7.86
CA VAL A 335 -22.88 -1.94 7.88
C VAL A 335 -22.18 -2.35 6.59
N SER A 336 -21.96 -1.39 5.70
CA SER A 336 -21.30 -1.65 4.43
C SER A 336 -19.86 -2.14 4.62
N ARG A 337 -19.44 -3.06 3.77
CA ARG A 337 -18.05 -3.52 3.67
C ARG A 337 -17.38 -3.06 2.37
N ALA A 338 -18.06 -2.19 1.62
CA ALA A 338 -17.59 -1.66 0.36
C ALA A 338 -16.48 -0.62 0.60
N ALA A 339 -15.28 -1.09 0.85
CA ALA A 339 -14.10 -0.25 0.93
C ALA A 339 -12.87 -1.08 0.52
N PRO A 340 -11.89 -0.51 -0.18
CA PRO A 340 -10.64 -1.20 -0.50
C PRO A 340 -9.80 -1.49 0.75
N TYR A 341 -9.91 -0.65 1.78
CA TYR A 341 -9.19 -0.71 3.06
C TYR A 341 -10.00 -0.05 4.18
N PRO A 342 -9.67 -0.28 5.45
CA PRO A 342 -10.36 0.34 6.58
C PRO A 342 -10.21 1.86 6.57
N ILE A 343 -11.34 2.57 6.72
CA ILE A 343 -11.38 4.02 6.93
C ILE A 343 -11.44 4.28 8.44
N VAL A 344 -10.61 5.20 8.90
CA VAL A 344 -10.52 5.62 10.30
C VAL A 344 -11.20 6.98 10.46
N THR A 345 -12.15 7.06 11.37
CA THR A 345 -13.01 8.25 11.55
C THR A 345 -12.50 9.21 12.62
N TRP A 346 -11.20 9.29 12.81
CA TRP A 346 -10.62 10.27 13.73
C TRP A 346 -10.73 11.68 13.16
N PRO A 347 -11.14 12.65 13.98
CA PRO A 347 -11.12 14.05 13.56
C PRO A 347 -9.70 14.45 13.12
N PRO A 348 -9.54 15.10 11.94
CA PRO A 348 -8.22 15.48 11.44
C PRO A 348 -7.38 16.29 12.42
N TRP A 349 -8.01 17.17 13.21
CA TRP A 349 -7.32 17.97 14.23
C TRP A 349 -6.74 17.09 15.34
N ALA A 350 -7.44 16.06 15.79
CA ALA A 350 -6.96 15.15 16.83
C ALA A 350 -5.79 14.30 16.31
N PHE A 351 -5.91 13.79 15.08
CA PHE A 351 -4.84 13.05 14.41
C PHE A 351 -3.57 13.89 14.30
N TRP A 352 -3.65 15.11 13.74
CA TRP A 352 -2.48 15.98 13.58
C TRP A 352 -1.91 16.48 14.91
N SER A 353 -2.74 16.69 15.93
CA SER A 353 -2.26 17.02 17.27
C SER A 353 -1.40 15.89 17.85
N ALA A 354 -1.81 14.63 17.65
CA ALA A 354 -1.02 13.48 18.08
C ALA A 354 0.33 13.42 17.32
N VAL A 355 0.32 13.63 16.00
CA VAL A 355 1.54 13.68 15.19
C VAL A 355 2.49 14.78 15.68
N VAL A 356 1.99 15.99 15.91
CA VAL A 356 2.79 17.12 16.44
C VAL A 356 3.38 16.79 17.79
N ALA A 357 2.60 16.17 18.70
CA ALA A 357 3.10 15.78 20.03
C ALA A 357 4.23 14.75 19.92
N ILE A 358 4.12 13.75 19.05
CA ILE A 358 5.18 12.76 18.82
C ILE A 358 6.43 13.42 18.23
N VAL A 359 6.28 14.29 17.23
CA VAL A 359 7.39 15.05 16.63
C VAL A 359 8.11 15.88 17.68
N ALA A 360 7.35 16.63 18.52
CA ALA A 360 7.92 17.43 19.59
C ALA A 360 8.70 16.56 20.60
N ALA A 361 8.16 15.39 20.97
CA ALA A 361 8.84 14.45 21.87
C ALA A 361 10.16 13.94 21.26
N ILE A 362 10.19 13.56 19.96
CA ILE A 362 11.40 13.12 19.27
C ILE A 362 12.46 14.22 19.27
N ILE A 363 12.07 15.45 18.92
CA ILE A 363 13.01 16.59 18.85
C ILE A 363 13.54 16.95 20.24
N SER A 364 12.68 16.92 21.27
CA SER A 364 13.06 17.25 22.66
C SER A 364 14.02 16.22 23.27
N ALA A 365 13.99 14.98 22.82
CA ALA A 365 14.88 13.92 23.29
C ALA A 365 16.31 14.02 22.70
N CYS A 366 16.60 14.91 21.76
CA CYS A 366 17.84 15.05 21.01
C CYS A 366 18.60 16.34 21.36
#